data_ccf9da39ad951e471fc499ea27e65e3f
#
_entry.id   ccf9da39ad951e471fc499ea27e65e3f
#
_cell.length_a   1.000
_cell.length_b   1.000
_cell.length_c   1.000
_cell.angle_alpha   90.00
_cell.angle_beta   90.00
_cell.angle_gamma   90.00
#
_symmetry.space_group_name_H-M   'P 1'
#
loop_
_entity.id
_entity.type
_entity.pdbx_description
1 polymer ?
#
loop_
_entity_poly.entity_id
_entity_poly.type
_entity_poly.pdbx_seq_one_letter_code
_entity_poly.pdbx_strand_id
1 'polypeptide(L)'
;SLDAYLQAYPVFANYPKSHIEMNEQAITGTLESLARIRDLCREKGVNFLVLTPPVYYEYLRYFDWEQVVDFYTRLAEVTDYWDFLYSSASFEPRYFYDETHARNCVGQMALARLFGDDSIYVPADLGEHVTRENAAEHWAALSQTHAQAAEAYTATVPVLMYHHLDQTGNDTTLITPEHFEAQIAALAAAGYTAVLPDELEAYVREGMPLPQKPILITFDDGYLSNYTLAFPILQKYRMKATIF
;
A
#
# COMPACT_ATOMS: atom_id res chain seq x y z
N SER A 1 -2.60 17.80 -3.40
CA SER A 1 -3.07 16.62 -2.65
C SER A 1 -2.94 15.36 -3.52
N LEU A 2 -2.99 14.19 -2.93
CA LEU A 2 -2.99 12.92 -3.64
C LEU A 2 -4.18 12.83 -4.61
N ASP A 3 -5.37 13.25 -4.18
CA ASP A 3 -6.57 13.25 -5.01
C ASP A 3 -6.42 14.11 -6.28
N ALA A 4 -5.82 15.29 -6.16
CA ALA A 4 -5.54 16.14 -7.32
C ALA A 4 -4.53 15.46 -8.26
N TYR A 5 -3.58 14.72 -7.73
CA TYR A 5 -2.64 13.93 -8.53
C TYR A 5 -3.37 12.80 -9.27
N LEU A 6 -4.17 11.99 -8.57
CA LEU A 6 -4.92 10.88 -9.17
C LEU A 6 -5.94 11.36 -10.22
N GLN A 7 -6.57 12.52 -10.02
CA GLN A 7 -7.43 13.15 -11.02
C GLN A 7 -6.65 13.59 -12.27
N ALA A 8 -5.43 14.12 -12.09
CA ALA A 8 -4.58 14.56 -13.20
C ALA A 8 -3.95 13.38 -13.96
N TYR A 9 -3.85 12.21 -13.34
CA TYR A 9 -3.25 11.01 -13.91
C TYR A 9 -4.22 9.83 -13.85
N PRO A 10 -5.24 9.81 -14.74
CA PRO A 10 -6.29 8.79 -14.72
C PRO A 10 -5.79 7.36 -15.00
N VAL A 11 -4.56 7.20 -15.43
CA VAL A 11 -3.90 5.89 -15.56
C VAL A 11 -3.96 5.09 -14.26
N PHE A 12 -3.86 5.73 -13.10
CA PHE A 12 -3.97 5.07 -11.80
C PHE A 12 -5.40 4.69 -11.37
N ALA A 13 -6.43 5.08 -12.15
CA ALA A 13 -7.83 4.74 -11.89
C ALA A 13 -8.39 3.69 -12.87
N ASN A 14 -7.71 3.47 -14.00
CA ASN A 14 -8.20 2.65 -15.10
C ASN A 14 -7.34 1.43 -15.35
N TYR A 15 -7.06 0.65 -14.30
CA TYR A 15 -6.31 -0.59 -14.45
C TYR A 15 -7.11 -1.64 -15.22
N PRO A 16 -6.46 -2.43 -16.10
CA PRO A 16 -7.11 -3.58 -16.71
C PRO A 16 -7.53 -4.55 -15.60
N LYS A 17 -8.80 -4.98 -15.63
CA LYS A 17 -9.34 -5.93 -14.64
C LYS A 17 -9.08 -7.39 -15.03
N SER A 18 -8.23 -7.63 -16.01
CA SER A 18 -7.91 -8.96 -16.52
C SER A 18 -6.75 -9.57 -15.73
N HIS A 19 -6.95 -10.78 -15.27
CA HIS A 19 -5.89 -11.58 -14.66
C HIS A 19 -4.83 -11.94 -15.72
N ILE A 20 -3.56 -11.80 -15.36
CA ILE A 20 -2.42 -12.12 -16.22
C ILE A 20 -1.83 -13.45 -15.74
N GLU A 21 -2.01 -14.49 -16.55
CA GLU A 21 -1.35 -15.77 -16.32
C GLU A 21 0.05 -15.76 -16.94
N MET A 22 1.03 -16.22 -16.17
CA MET A 22 2.40 -16.36 -16.64
C MET A 22 2.51 -17.69 -17.43
N ASN A 23 3.03 -17.62 -18.65
CA ASN A 23 3.20 -18.79 -19.50
C ASN A 23 4.47 -19.56 -19.08
N GLU A 24 4.32 -20.82 -18.65
CA GLU A 24 5.43 -21.66 -18.18
C GLU A 24 6.55 -21.84 -19.24
N GLN A 25 6.20 -21.95 -20.51
CA GLN A 25 7.20 -22.04 -21.58
C GLN A 25 8.00 -20.72 -21.70
N ALA A 26 7.35 -19.57 -21.53
CA ALA A 26 8.02 -18.27 -21.54
C ALA A 26 8.91 -18.10 -20.30
N ILE A 27 8.45 -18.52 -19.12
CA ILE A 27 9.23 -18.53 -17.87
C ILE A 27 10.53 -19.33 -18.08
N THR A 28 10.39 -20.59 -18.49
CA THR A 28 11.53 -21.48 -18.71
C THR A 28 12.50 -20.90 -19.75
N GLY A 29 12.01 -20.40 -20.90
CA GLY A 29 12.83 -19.78 -21.92
C GLY A 29 13.55 -18.51 -21.45
N THR A 30 12.92 -17.73 -20.57
CA THR A 30 13.54 -16.55 -19.95
C THR A 30 14.67 -16.95 -19.01
N LEU A 31 14.46 -17.91 -18.12
CA LEU A 31 15.46 -18.39 -17.18
C LEU A 31 16.67 -19.01 -17.91
N GLU A 32 16.44 -19.82 -18.94
CA GLU A 32 17.51 -20.36 -19.78
C GLU A 32 18.31 -19.25 -20.51
N SER A 33 17.62 -18.21 -20.96
CA SER A 33 18.28 -17.08 -21.62
C SER A 33 19.14 -16.28 -20.65
N LEU A 34 18.65 -16.03 -19.43
CA LEU A 34 19.41 -15.37 -18.36
C LEU A 34 20.63 -16.21 -17.96
N ALA A 35 20.49 -17.54 -17.85
CA ALA A 35 21.62 -18.43 -17.57
C ALA A 35 22.71 -18.31 -18.66
N ARG A 36 22.33 -18.29 -19.94
CA ARG A 36 23.28 -18.13 -21.06
C ARG A 36 23.98 -16.76 -21.03
N ILE A 37 23.24 -15.69 -20.73
CA ILE A 37 23.80 -14.32 -20.60
C ILE A 37 24.79 -14.28 -19.45
N ARG A 38 24.41 -14.77 -18.27
CA ARG A 38 25.27 -14.87 -17.08
C ARG A 38 26.59 -15.59 -17.43
N ASP A 39 26.50 -16.77 -18.07
CA ASP A 39 27.66 -17.59 -18.41
C ASP A 39 28.57 -16.89 -19.43
N LEU A 40 27.99 -16.20 -20.42
CA LEU A 40 28.74 -15.40 -21.38
C LEU A 40 29.45 -14.21 -20.70
N CYS A 41 28.75 -13.50 -19.81
CA CYS A 41 29.35 -12.41 -19.03
C CYS A 41 30.55 -12.90 -18.21
N ARG A 42 30.39 -14.03 -17.54
CA ARG A 42 31.45 -14.66 -16.75
C ARG A 42 32.65 -15.05 -17.63
N GLU A 43 32.42 -15.66 -18.82
CA GLU A 43 33.47 -15.98 -19.76
C GLU A 43 34.25 -14.73 -20.25
N LYS A 44 33.55 -13.61 -20.43
CA LYS A 44 34.12 -12.36 -20.92
C LYS A 44 34.65 -11.43 -19.80
N GLY A 45 34.55 -11.83 -18.54
CA GLY A 45 34.94 -10.99 -17.40
C GLY A 45 34.09 -9.73 -17.23
N VAL A 46 32.82 -9.79 -17.65
CA VAL A 46 31.83 -8.72 -17.50
C VAL A 46 31.01 -8.97 -16.25
N ASN A 47 30.81 -7.95 -15.43
CA ASN A 47 29.93 -8.01 -14.32
C ASN A 47 28.47 -8.11 -14.80
N PHE A 48 27.75 -9.14 -14.34
CA PHE A 48 26.34 -9.35 -14.64
C PHE A 48 25.54 -9.03 -13.39
N LEU A 49 24.67 -8.05 -13.48
CA LEU A 49 23.79 -7.61 -12.39
C LEU A 49 22.36 -7.73 -12.88
N VAL A 50 21.55 -8.46 -12.12
CA VAL A 50 20.10 -8.60 -12.36
C VAL A 50 19.37 -7.83 -11.26
N LEU A 51 18.35 -7.09 -11.66
CA LEU A 51 17.46 -6.43 -10.75
C LEU A 51 16.01 -6.49 -11.26
N THR A 52 15.06 -6.54 -10.35
CA THR A 52 13.63 -6.35 -10.67
C THR A 52 13.32 -4.85 -10.61
N PRO A 53 12.55 -4.30 -11.55
CA PRO A 53 12.17 -2.90 -11.47
C PRO A 53 11.14 -2.67 -10.36
N PRO A 54 11.19 -1.54 -9.64
CA PRO A 54 10.09 -1.16 -8.75
C PRO A 54 8.83 -0.88 -9.59
N VAL A 55 7.70 -1.42 -9.15
CA VAL A 55 6.39 -1.23 -9.80
C VAL A 55 5.37 -0.69 -8.81
N TYR A 56 4.33 -0.04 -9.33
CA TYR A 56 3.20 0.34 -8.52
C TYR A 56 2.42 -0.92 -8.13
N TYR A 57 2.04 -1.01 -6.87
CA TYR A 57 1.55 -2.24 -6.26
C TYR A 57 0.29 -2.79 -6.96
N GLU A 58 -0.58 -1.93 -7.53
CA GLU A 58 -1.76 -2.37 -8.28
C GLU A 58 -1.41 -3.28 -9.48
N TYR A 59 -0.24 -3.06 -10.12
CA TYR A 59 0.23 -3.91 -11.20
C TYR A 59 0.41 -5.36 -10.78
N LEU A 60 0.91 -5.61 -9.57
CA LEU A 60 1.14 -6.96 -9.06
C LEU A 60 -0.15 -7.73 -8.76
N ARG A 61 -1.28 -7.03 -8.59
CA ARG A 61 -2.59 -7.67 -8.35
C ARG A 61 -3.17 -8.38 -9.58
N TYR A 62 -2.65 -8.11 -10.76
CA TYR A 62 -3.11 -8.77 -11.99
C TYR A 62 -2.48 -10.14 -12.20
N PHE A 63 -1.37 -10.41 -11.53
CA PHE A 63 -0.66 -11.68 -11.65
C PHE A 63 -1.16 -12.68 -10.61
N ASP A 64 -1.08 -13.94 -10.98
CA ASP A 64 -1.12 -15.02 -10.00
C ASP A 64 0.14 -14.91 -9.13
N TRP A 65 -0.08 -14.61 -7.84
CA TRP A 65 1.03 -14.37 -6.93
C TRP A 65 1.89 -15.61 -6.71
N GLU A 66 1.31 -16.81 -6.74
CA GLU A 66 2.07 -18.06 -6.64
C GLU A 66 3.03 -18.21 -7.83
N GLN A 67 2.59 -17.84 -9.03
CA GLN A 67 3.45 -17.85 -10.23
C GLN A 67 4.56 -16.78 -10.14
N VAL A 68 4.30 -15.61 -9.57
CA VAL A 68 5.32 -14.59 -9.32
C VAL A 68 6.39 -15.14 -8.38
N VAL A 69 5.98 -15.71 -7.26
CA VAL A 69 6.90 -16.33 -6.27
C VAL A 69 7.70 -17.47 -6.88
N ASP A 70 7.07 -18.36 -7.66
CA ASP A 70 7.75 -19.45 -8.36
C ASP A 70 8.82 -18.93 -9.32
N PHE A 71 8.46 -17.98 -10.16
CA PHE A 71 9.40 -17.39 -11.13
C PHE A 71 10.65 -16.83 -10.46
N TYR A 72 10.48 -15.98 -9.44
CA TYR A 72 11.60 -15.31 -8.79
C TYR A 72 12.41 -16.25 -7.89
N THR A 73 11.78 -17.26 -7.30
CA THR A 73 12.49 -18.33 -6.58
C THR A 73 13.38 -19.13 -7.56
N ARG A 74 12.86 -19.47 -8.72
CA ARG A 74 13.62 -20.14 -9.78
C ARG A 74 14.71 -19.23 -10.39
N LEU A 75 14.48 -17.92 -10.44
CA LEU A 75 15.50 -16.97 -10.86
C LEU A 75 16.71 -17.00 -9.91
N ALA A 76 16.49 -17.10 -8.59
CA ALA A 76 17.55 -17.22 -7.61
C ALA A 76 18.40 -18.49 -7.79
N GLU A 77 17.83 -19.56 -8.37
CA GLU A 77 18.60 -20.76 -8.75
C GLU A 77 19.53 -20.49 -9.96
N VAL A 78 19.19 -19.51 -10.77
CA VAL A 78 20.00 -19.14 -11.96
C VAL A 78 21.08 -18.12 -11.60
N THR A 79 20.72 -17.05 -10.90
CA THR A 79 21.61 -15.97 -10.53
C THR A 79 21.06 -15.18 -9.36
N ASP A 80 21.95 -14.63 -8.54
CA ASP A 80 21.54 -13.63 -7.56
C ASP A 80 20.96 -12.40 -8.26
N TYR A 81 20.05 -11.71 -7.59
CA TYR A 81 19.44 -10.50 -8.09
C TYR A 81 19.07 -9.54 -6.96
N TRP A 82 18.89 -8.28 -7.30
CA TRP A 82 18.31 -7.29 -6.40
C TRP A 82 16.82 -7.17 -6.65
N ASP A 83 16.04 -7.41 -5.61
CA ASP A 83 14.59 -7.26 -5.68
C ASP A 83 14.16 -5.87 -5.23
N PHE A 84 13.63 -5.09 -6.18
CA PHE A 84 12.99 -3.80 -5.96
C PHE A 84 11.49 -3.83 -6.28
N LEU A 85 10.95 -5.02 -6.58
CA LEU A 85 9.61 -5.17 -7.13
C LEU A 85 8.53 -4.63 -6.18
N TYR A 86 8.70 -4.91 -4.89
CA TYR A 86 7.68 -4.65 -3.89
C TYR A 86 8.29 -4.07 -2.61
N SER A 87 7.83 -2.89 -2.22
CA SER A 87 8.27 -2.19 -1.02
C SER A 87 7.23 -1.16 -0.60
N SER A 88 7.45 -0.44 0.50
CA SER A 88 6.62 0.70 0.89
C SER A 88 6.51 1.77 -0.21
N ALA A 89 7.56 1.94 -1.02
CA ALA A 89 7.54 2.85 -2.16
C ALA A 89 6.51 2.45 -3.24
N SER A 90 6.19 1.16 -3.37
CA SER A 90 5.22 0.66 -4.34
C SER A 90 3.79 1.15 -4.11
N PHE A 91 3.47 1.64 -2.92
CA PHE A 91 2.14 2.15 -2.56
C PHE A 91 1.96 3.65 -2.78
N GLU A 92 3.02 4.38 -3.17
CA GLU A 92 2.95 5.82 -3.39
C GLU A 92 2.85 6.13 -4.90
N PRO A 93 1.66 6.41 -5.45
CA PRO A 93 1.47 6.61 -6.89
C PRO A 93 2.27 7.79 -7.45
N ARG A 94 2.64 8.77 -6.61
CA ARG A 94 3.47 9.92 -7.03
C ARG A 94 4.91 9.51 -7.35
N TYR A 95 5.33 8.31 -7.00
CA TYR A 95 6.62 7.73 -7.37
C TYR A 95 6.64 7.08 -8.75
N PHE A 96 5.48 7.04 -9.42
CA PHE A 96 5.32 6.38 -10.70
C PHE A 96 4.74 7.30 -11.76
N TYR A 97 5.00 7.01 -13.03
CA TYR A 97 4.33 7.60 -14.19
C TYR A 97 3.06 6.83 -14.55
N ASP A 98 3.10 5.52 -14.37
CA ASP A 98 2.04 4.53 -14.52
C ASP A 98 2.35 3.32 -13.63
N GLU A 99 1.61 2.21 -13.78
CA GLU A 99 1.76 1.02 -12.94
C GLU A 99 3.13 0.33 -13.04
N THR A 100 3.88 0.54 -14.13
CA THR A 100 5.15 -0.16 -14.40
C THR A 100 6.38 0.74 -14.46
N HIS A 101 6.19 2.04 -14.59
CA HIS A 101 7.28 2.98 -14.79
C HIS A 101 7.51 3.88 -13.57
N ALA A 102 8.53 3.54 -12.80
CA ALA A 102 8.95 4.36 -11.66
C ALA A 102 9.58 5.68 -12.12
N ARG A 103 9.38 6.74 -11.34
CA ARG A 103 10.03 8.04 -11.55
C ARG A 103 11.50 7.99 -11.18
N ASN A 104 12.24 8.97 -11.69
CA ASN A 104 13.69 9.11 -11.46
C ASN A 104 14.07 9.09 -9.96
N CYS A 105 13.23 9.63 -9.07
CA CYS A 105 13.50 9.60 -7.64
C CYS A 105 13.58 8.18 -7.08
N VAL A 106 12.73 7.26 -7.54
CA VAL A 106 12.80 5.85 -7.14
C VAL A 106 14.02 5.17 -7.75
N GLY A 107 14.34 5.49 -9.00
CA GLY A 107 15.57 5.03 -9.63
C GLY A 107 16.83 5.47 -8.89
N GLN A 108 16.86 6.72 -8.39
CA GLN A 108 17.96 7.21 -7.54
C GLN A 108 18.08 6.44 -6.24
N MET A 109 16.93 6.16 -5.55
CA MET A 109 16.93 5.33 -4.35
C MET A 109 17.44 3.91 -4.62
N ALA A 110 17.02 3.30 -5.74
CA ALA A 110 17.49 1.98 -6.13
C ALA A 110 19.01 1.96 -6.40
N LEU A 111 19.54 2.96 -7.12
CA LEU A 111 20.97 3.09 -7.34
C LEU A 111 21.73 3.34 -6.04
N ALA A 112 21.19 4.17 -5.15
CA ALA A 112 21.78 4.42 -3.83
C ALA A 112 21.88 3.12 -3.02
N ARG A 113 20.83 2.30 -3.01
CA ARG A 113 20.85 0.96 -2.37
C ARG A 113 21.89 0.04 -2.99
N LEU A 114 21.95 -0.02 -4.32
CA LEU A 114 22.90 -0.88 -5.05
C LEU A 114 24.37 -0.52 -4.80
N PHE A 115 24.67 0.77 -4.70
CA PHE A 115 26.05 1.26 -4.60
C PHE A 115 26.42 1.76 -3.20
N GLY A 116 25.54 1.63 -2.22
CA GLY A 116 25.81 2.04 -0.84
C GLY A 116 25.96 3.55 -0.67
N ASP A 117 25.17 4.34 -1.39
CA ASP A 117 25.18 5.80 -1.26
C ASP A 117 24.24 6.26 -0.14
N ASP A 118 24.81 6.55 1.02
CA ASP A 118 24.09 7.00 2.21
C ASP A 118 23.68 8.49 2.15
N SER A 119 24.02 9.22 1.10
CA SER A 119 23.62 10.63 0.93
C SER A 119 22.15 10.78 0.50
N ILE A 120 21.54 9.71 0.03
CA ILE A 120 20.14 9.64 -0.42
C ILE A 120 19.34 8.79 0.57
N TYR A 121 18.20 9.33 1.01
CA TYR A 121 17.26 8.53 1.80
C TYR A 121 16.71 7.37 0.96
N VAL A 122 16.81 6.16 1.47
CA VAL A 122 16.24 4.95 0.88
C VAL A 122 15.40 4.24 1.92
N PRO A 123 14.10 3.94 1.66
CA PRO A 123 13.27 3.13 2.54
C PRO A 123 13.98 1.82 2.90
N ALA A 124 13.85 1.38 4.15
CA ALA A 124 14.58 0.20 4.64
C ALA A 124 14.22 -1.08 3.86
N ASP A 125 12.97 -1.16 3.40
CA ASP A 125 12.40 -2.27 2.64
C ASP A 125 12.56 -2.14 1.12
N LEU A 126 13.19 -1.07 0.61
CA LEU A 126 13.44 -0.89 -0.81
C LEU A 126 14.78 -1.53 -1.21
N GLY A 127 14.71 -2.64 -1.92
CA GLY A 127 15.85 -3.35 -2.47
C GLY A 127 16.46 -4.37 -1.50
N GLU A 128 16.20 -5.63 -1.75
CA GLU A 128 16.80 -6.77 -1.07
C GLU A 128 17.70 -7.55 -2.02
N HIS A 129 18.88 -7.95 -1.55
CA HIS A 129 19.74 -8.84 -2.33
C HIS A 129 19.30 -10.29 -2.15
N VAL A 130 18.72 -10.85 -3.19
CA VAL A 130 18.15 -12.19 -3.20
C VAL A 130 19.13 -13.16 -3.80
N THR A 131 19.42 -14.21 -3.05
CA THR A 131 20.30 -15.33 -3.41
C THR A 131 19.53 -16.63 -3.33
N ARG A 132 20.10 -17.72 -3.82
CA ARG A 132 19.53 -19.07 -3.65
C ARG A 132 19.20 -19.40 -2.19
N GLU A 133 20.02 -18.92 -1.25
CA GLU A 133 19.93 -19.26 0.17
C GLU A 133 18.78 -18.55 0.87
N ASN A 134 18.47 -17.32 0.48
CA ASN A 134 17.46 -16.51 1.16
C ASN A 134 16.13 -16.34 0.36
N ALA A 135 16.08 -16.76 -0.90
CA ALA A 135 14.93 -16.54 -1.78
C ALA A 135 13.61 -17.06 -1.18
N ALA A 136 13.60 -18.25 -0.60
CA ALA A 136 12.38 -18.82 -0.04
C ALA A 136 11.84 -18.01 1.15
N GLU A 137 12.73 -17.54 2.04
CA GLU A 137 12.36 -16.71 3.19
C GLU A 137 11.89 -15.32 2.74
N HIS A 138 12.63 -14.69 1.81
CA HIS A 138 12.28 -13.40 1.24
C HIS A 138 10.88 -13.40 0.61
N TRP A 139 10.59 -14.37 -0.27
CA TRP A 139 9.30 -14.45 -0.94
C TRP A 139 8.16 -14.87 -0.02
N ALA A 140 8.43 -15.66 1.02
CA ALA A 140 7.44 -15.97 2.04
C ALA A 140 7.03 -14.71 2.84
N ALA A 141 8.00 -13.86 3.21
CA ALA A 141 7.75 -12.60 3.89
C ALA A 141 6.95 -11.63 2.99
N LEU A 142 7.35 -11.48 1.72
CA LEU A 142 6.61 -10.64 0.76
C LEU A 142 5.20 -11.15 0.48
N SER A 143 4.98 -12.47 0.48
CA SER A 143 3.64 -13.06 0.33
C SER A 143 2.70 -12.67 1.47
N GLN A 144 3.21 -12.60 2.70
CA GLN A 144 2.42 -12.11 3.84
C GLN A 144 2.06 -10.63 3.66
N THR A 145 3.02 -9.81 3.27
CA THR A 145 2.80 -8.39 3.00
C THR A 145 1.82 -8.17 1.85
N HIS A 146 1.95 -8.94 0.78
CA HIS A 146 1.04 -8.89 -0.37
C HIS A 146 -0.40 -9.28 0.01
N ALA A 147 -0.58 -10.35 0.78
CA ALA A 147 -1.90 -10.77 1.26
C ALA A 147 -2.54 -9.70 2.16
N GLN A 148 -1.78 -9.13 3.09
CA GLN A 148 -2.23 -8.04 3.95
C GLN A 148 -2.60 -6.78 3.14
N ALA A 149 -1.80 -6.42 2.15
CA ALA A 149 -2.09 -5.30 1.27
C ALA A 149 -3.34 -5.55 0.42
N ALA A 150 -3.55 -6.77 -0.07
CA ALA A 150 -4.75 -7.13 -0.82
C ALA A 150 -6.01 -7.04 0.04
N GLU A 151 -5.95 -7.47 1.31
CA GLU A 151 -7.05 -7.31 2.27
C GLU A 151 -7.29 -5.83 2.62
N ALA A 152 -6.22 -5.11 2.85
CA ALA A 152 -6.24 -3.71 3.23
C ALA A 152 -6.80 -2.79 2.13
N TYR A 153 -6.48 -3.07 0.88
CA TYR A 153 -6.94 -2.28 -0.26
C TYR A 153 -8.41 -2.49 -0.62
N THR A 154 -9.02 -3.54 -0.11
CA THR A 154 -10.48 -3.69 -0.14
C THR A 154 -11.17 -2.96 1.01
N ALA A 155 -10.42 -2.47 1.98
CA ALA A 155 -10.96 -1.71 3.10
C ALA A 155 -11.31 -0.28 2.66
N THR A 156 -12.54 -0.08 2.23
CA THR A 156 -13.12 1.26 2.16
C THR A 156 -13.18 1.79 3.59
N VAL A 157 -12.50 2.90 3.88
CA VAL A 157 -12.62 3.61 5.15
C VAL A 157 -13.66 4.72 4.96
N PRO A 158 -14.91 4.53 5.38
CA PRO A 158 -15.90 5.60 5.34
C PRO A 158 -15.46 6.77 6.22
N VAL A 159 -15.73 7.97 5.78
CA VAL A 159 -15.52 9.19 6.58
C VAL A 159 -16.87 9.82 6.85
N LEU A 160 -17.21 9.96 8.12
CA LEU A 160 -18.37 10.73 8.56
C LEU A 160 -17.93 12.08 9.07
N MET A 161 -18.41 13.13 8.43
CA MET A 161 -18.10 14.51 8.77
C MET A 161 -19.31 15.14 9.48
N TYR A 162 -19.09 15.65 10.67
CA TYR A 162 -20.04 16.42 11.47
C TYR A 162 -19.49 17.82 11.75
N HIS A 163 -20.33 18.73 12.20
CA HIS A 163 -19.93 20.06 12.63
C HIS A 163 -20.45 20.34 14.03
N HIS A 164 -21.73 20.55 14.18
CA HIS A 164 -22.37 21.05 15.39
C HIS A 164 -23.50 20.12 15.89
N LEU A 165 -23.58 19.92 17.19
CA LEU A 165 -24.72 19.25 17.82
C LEU A 165 -25.57 20.27 18.58
N ASP A 166 -26.88 20.27 18.35
CA ASP A 166 -27.85 21.09 19.10
C ASP A 166 -29.20 20.39 19.18
N GLN A 167 -29.97 20.73 20.22
CA GLN A 167 -31.30 20.15 20.51
C GLN A 167 -32.37 20.58 19.50
N THR A 168 -32.17 21.64 18.73
CA THR A 168 -33.25 22.34 18.02
C THR A 168 -32.98 22.52 16.51
N GLY A 169 -32.05 21.79 15.91
CA GLY A 169 -31.60 22.12 14.57
C GLY A 169 -32.06 21.21 13.45
N ASN A 170 -32.29 21.83 12.30
CA ASN A 170 -32.54 21.18 11.02
C ASN A 170 -31.80 21.88 9.92
N ASP A 171 -30.45 21.87 10.00
CA ASP A 171 -29.66 22.39 8.91
C ASP A 171 -28.62 21.33 8.48
N THR A 172 -27.97 21.52 7.35
CA THR A 172 -27.04 20.54 6.76
C THR A 172 -25.76 20.33 7.58
N THR A 173 -25.46 21.24 8.52
CA THR A 173 -24.27 21.21 9.38
C THR A 173 -24.60 20.83 10.82
N LEU A 174 -25.89 20.64 11.16
CA LEU A 174 -26.35 20.43 12.50
C LEU A 174 -27.08 19.10 12.65
N ILE A 175 -26.73 18.33 13.69
CA ILE A 175 -27.39 17.08 14.06
C ILE A 175 -27.82 17.12 15.53
N THR A 176 -29.01 16.57 15.84
CA THR A 176 -29.40 16.45 17.24
C THR A 176 -28.61 15.36 17.96
N PRO A 177 -28.41 15.47 19.30
CA PRO A 177 -27.70 14.44 20.06
C PRO A 177 -28.34 13.05 19.92
N GLU A 178 -29.66 12.97 19.84
CA GLU A 178 -30.41 11.70 19.70
C GLU A 178 -30.13 11.04 18.35
N HIS A 179 -30.11 11.83 17.26
CA HIS A 179 -29.80 11.31 15.94
C HIS A 179 -28.33 10.91 15.82
N PHE A 180 -27.42 11.73 16.40
CA PHE A 180 -25.99 11.40 16.44
C PHE A 180 -25.77 10.09 17.21
N GLU A 181 -26.38 9.95 18.40
CA GLU A 181 -26.28 8.72 19.20
C GLU A 181 -26.80 7.49 18.43
N ALA A 182 -27.95 7.64 17.75
CA ALA A 182 -28.51 6.55 16.95
C ALA A 182 -27.55 6.09 15.82
N GLN A 183 -26.88 7.03 15.16
CA GLN A 183 -25.89 6.71 14.13
C GLN A 183 -24.66 6.02 14.72
N ILE A 184 -24.09 6.53 15.81
CA ILE A 184 -22.93 5.94 16.48
C ILE A 184 -23.27 4.54 17.03
N ALA A 185 -24.46 4.35 17.61
CA ALA A 185 -24.94 3.05 18.08
C ALA A 185 -25.06 2.03 16.91
N ALA A 186 -25.60 2.47 15.77
CA ALA A 186 -25.73 1.62 14.59
C ALA A 186 -24.37 1.18 14.05
N LEU A 187 -23.40 2.10 13.99
CA LEU A 187 -22.02 1.78 13.60
C LEU A 187 -21.37 0.78 14.54
N ALA A 188 -21.48 1.00 15.85
CA ALA A 188 -20.95 0.07 16.86
C ALA A 188 -21.61 -1.32 16.74
N ALA A 189 -22.93 -1.38 16.58
CA ALA A 189 -23.66 -2.63 16.38
C ALA A 189 -23.28 -3.36 15.08
N ALA A 190 -22.95 -2.61 14.02
CA ALA A 190 -22.46 -3.16 12.77
C ALA A 190 -20.97 -3.59 12.81
N GLY A 191 -20.30 -3.40 13.95
CA GLY A 191 -18.90 -3.80 14.17
C GLY A 191 -17.87 -2.83 13.59
N TYR A 192 -18.24 -1.58 13.31
CA TYR A 192 -17.27 -0.55 12.94
C TYR A 192 -16.40 -0.15 14.13
N THR A 193 -15.15 0.13 13.84
CA THR A 193 -14.18 0.67 14.80
C THR A 193 -13.67 2.01 14.31
N ALA A 194 -13.85 3.04 15.11
CA ALA A 194 -13.37 4.37 14.77
C ALA A 194 -11.83 4.42 14.82
N VAL A 195 -11.22 4.97 13.79
CA VAL A 195 -9.78 5.21 13.66
C VAL A 195 -9.51 6.72 13.61
N LEU A 196 -8.27 7.10 13.96
CA LEU A 196 -7.78 8.47 13.86
C LEU A 196 -6.95 8.66 12.57
N PRO A 197 -6.76 9.90 12.11
CA PRO A 197 -5.96 10.18 10.91
C PRO A 197 -4.52 9.65 10.99
N ASP A 198 -3.90 9.67 12.16
CA ASP A 198 -2.56 9.13 12.38
C ASP A 198 -2.53 7.59 12.27
N GLU A 199 -3.57 6.88 12.72
CA GLU A 199 -3.70 5.44 12.50
C GLU A 199 -3.89 5.12 11.01
N LEU A 200 -4.65 5.96 10.28
CA LEU A 200 -4.81 5.83 8.85
C LEU A 200 -3.51 6.18 8.10
N GLU A 201 -2.78 7.20 8.55
CA GLU A 201 -1.47 7.55 8.00
C GLU A 201 -0.45 6.42 8.20
N ALA A 202 -0.38 5.84 9.40
CA ALA A 202 0.48 4.70 9.70
C ALA A 202 0.13 3.47 8.84
N TYR A 203 -1.15 3.24 8.60
CA TYR A 203 -1.60 2.20 7.67
C TYR A 203 -1.10 2.43 6.24
N VAL A 204 -1.27 3.66 5.72
CA VAL A 204 -0.89 4.00 4.34
C VAL A 204 0.63 4.04 4.16
N ARG A 205 1.37 4.51 5.16
CA ARG A 205 2.83 4.72 5.06
C ARG A 205 3.66 3.55 5.55
N GLU A 206 3.16 2.84 6.56
CA GLU A 206 3.94 1.86 7.32
C GLU A 206 3.35 0.46 7.25
N GLY A 207 2.18 0.29 6.58
CA GLY A 207 1.49 -1.00 6.49
C GLY A 207 0.91 -1.48 7.83
N MET A 208 0.74 -0.58 8.81
CA MET A 208 0.15 -0.94 10.11
C MET A 208 -1.32 -1.35 9.91
N PRO A 209 -1.75 -2.51 10.43
CA PRO A 209 -3.08 -3.02 10.15
C PRO A 209 -4.18 -2.14 10.75
N LEU A 210 -5.22 -1.85 9.96
CA LEU A 210 -6.46 -1.27 10.44
C LEU A 210 -7.41 -2.34 11.01
N PRO A 211 -8.36 -1.96 11.87
CA PRO A 211 -9.43 -2.87 12.27
C PRO A 211 -10.26 -3.33 11.06
N GLN A 212 -10.95 -4.45 11.19
CA GLN A 212 -11.67 -5.11 10.09
C GLN A 212 -12.74 -4.23 9.42
N LYS A 213 -13.36 -3.30 10.16
CA LYS A 213 -14.33 -2.31 9.66
C LYS A 213 -13.94 -0.93 10.17
N PRO A 214 -12.93 -0.31 9.59
CA PRO A 214 -12.49 1.02 10.03
C PRO A 214 -13.48 2.10 9.58
N ILE A 215 -13.65 3.14 10.40
CA ILE A 215 -14.39 4.35 10.06
C ILE A 215 -13.69 5.57 10.65
N LEU A 216 -13.62 6.66 9.90
CA LEU A 216 -13.13 7.93 10.40
C LEU A 216 -14.32 8.83 10.73
N ILE A 217 -14.32 9.39 11.93
CA ILE A 217 -15.33 10.34 12.39
C ILE A 217 -14.66 11.68 12.62
N THR A 218 -15.14 12.72 11.95
CA THR A 218 -14.57 14.06 12.03
C THR A 218 -15.63 15.08 12.46
N PHE A 219 -15.15 16.11 13.15
CA PHE A 219 -15.93 17.31 13.47
C PHE A 219 -15.16 18.52 13.01
N ASP A 220 -15.79 19.36 12.20
CA ASP A 220 -15.22 20.60 11.71
C ASP A 220 -15.59 21.77 12.63
N ASP A 221 -14.81 22.85 12.58
CA ASP A 221 -15.02 24.14 13.25
C ASP A 221 -14.87 24.14 14.79
N GLY A 222 -14.57 23.03 15.44
CA GLY A 222 -14.26 22.99 16.88
C GLY A 222 -15.37 23.51 17.80
N TYR A 223 -16.65 23.26 17.51
CA TYR A 223 -17.77 23.68 18.36
C TYR A 223 -17.71 23.09 19.76
N LEU A 224 -18.09 23.87 20.77
CA LEU A 224 -18.17 23.39 22.16
C LEU A 224 -19.08 22.16 22.32
N SER A 225 -20.11 22.03 21.50
CA SER A 225 -21.04 20.89 21.50
C SER A 225 -20.34 19.57 21.16
N ASN A 226 -19.20 19.59 20.45
CA ASN A 226 -18.43 18.41 20.16
C ASN A 226 -17.86 17.80 21.45
N TYR A 227 -17.48 18.66 22.40
CA TYR A 227 -17.04 18.20 23.72
C TYR A 227 -18.21 17.91 24.67
N THR A 228 -19.22 18.80 24.73
CA THR A 228 -20.27 18.69 25.75
C THR A 228 -21.37 17.69 25.40
N LEU A 229 -21.64 17.44 24.13
CA LEU A 229 -22.68 16.55 23.63
C LEU A 229 -22.17 15.33 22.88
N ALA A 230 -21.24 15.49 21.94
CA ALA A 230 -20.76 14.36 21.12
C ALA A 230 -19.80 13.46 21.90
N PHE A 231 -18.84 14.02 22.64
CA PHE A 231 -17.82 13.23 23.36
C PHE A 231 -18.40 12.20 24.33
N PRO A 232 -19.41 12.49 25.19
CA PRO A 232 -20.03 11.49 26.04
C PRO A 232 -20.66 10.33 25.26
N ILE A 233 -21.26 10.62 24.11
CA ILE A 233 -21.86 9.60 23.23
C ILE A 233 -20.73 8.72 22.64
N LEU A 234 -19.68 9.33 22.07
CA LEU A 234 -18.55 8.59 21.53
C LEU A 234 -17.90 7.69 22.59
N GLN A 235 -17.71 8.20 23.81
CA GLN A 235 -17.17 7.44 24.93
C GLN A 235 -18.03 6.23 25.30
N LYS A 236 -19.35 6.38 25.31
CA LYS A 236 -20.31 5.31 25.59
C LYS A 236 -20.14 4.13 24.62
N TYR A 237 -19.89 4.40 23.34
CA TYR A 237 -19.72 3.40 22.29
C TYR A 237 -18.26 3.07 21.97
N ARG A 238 -17.30 3.59 22.75
CA ARG A 238 -15.84 3.41 22.54
C ARG A 238 -15.39 3.83 21.15
N MET A 239 -16.02 4.86 20.59
CA MET A 239 -15.62 5.45 19.32
C MET A 239 -14.68 6.62 19.55
N LYS A 240 -13.78 6.84 18.61
CA LYS A 240 -12.87 7.99 18.53
C LYS A 240 -13.37 8.96 17.47
N ALA A 241 -12.97 10.22 17.57
CA ALA A 241 -13.17 11.21 16.51
C ALA A 241 -12.04 12.21 16.50
N THR A 242 -11.89 12.92 15.38
CA THR A 242 -10.94 14.02 15.21
C THR A 242 -11.75 15.32 15.09
N ILE A 243 -11.23 16.41 15.68
CA ILE A 243 -11.79 17.76 15.56
C ILE A 243 -10.80 18.59 14.76
N PHE A 244 -11.27 19.26 13.71
CA PHE A 244 -10.49 20.18 12.87
C PHE A 244 -10.91 21.63 13.12
#